data_3e444b7ad6ef7faee85dc6fadb004a0b
#
_entry.id   3e444b7ad6ef7faee85dc6fadb004a0b
#
_cell.length_a   1.000
_cell.length_b   1.000
_cell.length_c   1.000
_cell.angle_alpha   90.00
_cell.angle_beta   90.00
_cell.angle_gamma   90.00
#
_symmetry.space_group_name_H-M   'P 1'
#
loop_
_entity.id
_entity.type
_entity.pdbx_description
1 polymer ?
#
loop_
_entity_poly.entity_id
_entity_poly.type
_entity_poly.pdbx_seq_one_letter_code
_entity_poly.pdbx_strand_id
1 'polypeptide(L)'
;GFLSLLCYLPYEPAYGPLLSEMGDQYATSAETLYSCGAFYLSDYESLETWIMKKNPENYDADNVFIDTISRIYNAEAAVNGPEMIKRGEIDEATIGSDILDSWLADDTTKDMVSMDRPNTNYTYFYMFNFMPFAHEFSNWNVEGVDAEYEPENWAKAINNTNFRKAFLYGINNAVTLAVSAPLGYDSYKLNTITPPNFCATTDGVDYTKCGGLADLTEFFDEAKAKEYRDAAIAELTAQGVTFPIKVQLPYNPSTTDWDKQCQVLKQQLEGVLNDGTDFIDIIITAGPSDSFLSAVRRNGKFEFLLCNWGADYSDPETETDPFYQAEDSRGMRYAYLRTGVEDGFITGETADAVMAYMNAIEAAKQITDDIDARYKAFADAEALLITNALVIPRGMSVPAYLATRLNYWEGQYAST
;
A
#
# COMPACT_ATOMS: atom_id res chain seq x y z
N GLY A 1 -19.78 -1.97 -13.76
CA GLY A 1 -18.92 -0.92 -13.25
C GLY A 1 -19.53 0.47 -13.08
N PHE A 2 -20.35 1.00 -14.03
CA PHE A 2 -20.80 2.41 -13.99
C PHE A 2 -21.53 2.80 -12.70
N LEU A 3 -22.45 1.97 -12.20
CA LEU A 3 -23.18 2.29 -10.96
C LEU A 3 -22.28 2.27 -9.74
N SER A 4 -21.26 1.41 -9.71
CA SER A 4 -20.27 1.37 -8.63
C SER A 4 -19.38 2.62 -8.61
N LEU A 5 -19.06 3.18 -9.79
CA LEU A 5 -18.34 4.44 -9.89
C LEU A 5 -19.09 5.63 -9.26
N LEU A 6 -20.42 5.63 -9.28
CA LEU A 6 -21.22 6.71 -8.68
C LEU A 6 -21.13 6.75 -7.14
N CYS A 7 -20.59 5.69 -6.51
CA CYS A 7 -20.31 5.67 -5.07
C CYS A 7 -18.91 6.18 -4.72
N TYR A 8 -18.10 6.55 -5.71
CA TYR A 8 -16.75 7.04 -5.51
C TYR A 8 -16.75 8.54 -5.25
N LEU A 9 -16.05 8.98 -4.20
CA LEU A 9 -16.02 10.37 -3.72
C LEU A 9 -15.92 11.45 -4.81
N PRO A 10 -15.07 11.33 -5.87
CA PRO A 10 -15.00 12.33 -6.93
C PRO A 10 -16.30 12.55 -7.72
N TYR A 11 -17.26 11.64 -7.60
CA TYR A 11 -18.58 11.76 -8.26
C TYR A 11 -19.68 12.28 -7.34
N GLU A 12 -19.35 12.60 -6.09
CA GLU A 12 -20.30 13.24 -5.19
C GLU A 12 -20.67 14.65 -5.71
N PRO A 13 -21.95 15.04 -5.57
CA PRO A 13 -22.41 16.32 -6.12
C PRO A 13 -21.81 17.50 -5.34
N ALA A 14 -21.19 18.42 -6.07
CA ALA A 14 -20.78 19.72 -5.55
C ALA A 14 -21.96 20.72 -5.57
N TYR A 15 -21.97 21.68 -4.65
CA TYR A 15 -22.96 22.76 -4.68
C TYR A 15 -22.68 23.70 -5.84
N GLY A 16 -23.39 23.51 -6.94
CA GLY A 16 -23.19 24.20 -8.21
C GLY A 16 -23.14 25.73 -8.15
N PRO A 17 -24.04 26.42 -7.41
CA PRO A 17 -23.99 27.87 -7.30
C PRO A 17 -22.66 28.39 -6.72
N LEU A 18 -22.17 27.77 -5.62
CA LEU A 18 -20.90 28.17 -5.01
C LEU A 18 -19.71 27.81 -5.92
N LEU A 19 -19.74 26.62 -6.55
CA LEU A 19 -18.69 26.23 -7.50
C LEU A 19 -18.61 27.22 -8.67
N SER A 20 -19.75 27.68 -9.19
CA SER A 20 -19.79 28.65 -10.29
C SER A 20 -19.30 30.06 -9.87
N GLU A 21 -19.53 30.45 -8.61
CA GLU A 21 -19.07 31.73 -8.05
C GLU A 21 -17.57 31.69 -7.74
N MET A 22 -17.09 30.62 -7.12
CA MET A 22 -15.72 30.51 -6.60
C MET A 22 -14.69 30.02 -7.63
N GLY A 23 -15.13 29.30 -8.66
CA GLY A 23 -14.22 28.72 -9.67
C GLY A 23 -13.10 27.91 -9.01
N ASP A 24 -11.85 28.26 -9.32
CA ASP A 24 -10.66 27.58 -8.79
C ASP A 24 -10.46 27.73 -7.26
N GLN A 25 -11.22 28.62 -6.62
CA GLN A 25 -11.18 28.79 -5.16
C GLN A 25 -12.18 27.88 -4.43
N TYR A 26 -13.02 27.13 -5.15
CA TYR A 26 -13.95 26.18 -4.54
C TYR A 26 -13.19 25.12 -3.72
N ALA A 27 -13.63 24.90 -2.48
CA ALA A 27 -13.06 23.90 -1.55
C ALA A 27 -11.56 24.10 -1.22
N THR A 28 -11.01 25.31 -1.37
CA THR A 28 -9.63 25.60 -0.96
C THR A 28 -9.52 26.12 0.47
N SER A 29 -10.64 26.48 1.08
CA SER A 29 -10.73 26.91 2.49
C SER A 29 -12.09 26.50 3.09
N ALA A 30 -12.23 26.64 4.40
CA ALA A 30 -13.49 26.37 5.09
C ALA A 30 -14.66 27.22 4.56
N GLU A 31 -14.43 28.48 4.17
CA GLU A 31 -15.45 29.38 3.65
C GLU A 31 -15.89 29.04 2.22
N THR A 32 -15.03 28.35 1.47
CA THR A 32 -15.30 27.98 0.08
C THR A 32 -15.77 26.54 -0.11
N LEU A 33 -16.06 25.85 0.99
CA LEU A 33 -16.57 24.47 1.01
C LEU A 33 -17.93 24.39 1.71
N TYR A 34 -18.96 23.91 1.02
CA TYR A 34 -20.23 23.53 1.63
C TYR A 34 -20.32 22.02 1.82
N SER A 35 -20.84 21.63 2.98
CA SER A 35 -21.04 20.23 3.36
C SER A 35 -22.51 19.97 3.66
N CYS A 36 -23.06 18.87 3.14
CA CYS A 36 -24.36 18.33 3.54
C CYS A 36 -24.25 17.19 4.57
N GLY A 37 -23.02 16.78 4.94
CA GLY A 37 -22.74 15.75 5.91
C GLY A 37 -23.06 16.15 7.34
N ALA A 38 -22.85 15.23 8.29
CA ALA A 38 -23.09 15.45 9.73
C ALA A 38 -22.23 16.57 10.32
N PHE A 39 -21.10 16.88 9.69
CA PHE A 39 -20.19 17.95 10.09
C PHE A 39 -19.83 18.81 8.89
N TYR A 40 -19.49 20.07 9.17
CA TYR A 40 -18.90 20.98 8.21
C TYR A 40 -17.52 21.44 8.69
N LEU A 41 -16.62 21.70 7.77
CA LEU A 41 -15.30 22.25 8.06
C LEU A 41 -15.44 23.72 8.50
N SER A 42 -15.10 24.02 9.75
CA SER A 42 -15.21 25.37 10.31
C SER A 42 -13.89 26.13 10.30
N ASP A 43 -12.77 25.40 10.31
CA ASP A 43 -11.43 25.96 10.29
C ASP A 43 -10.46 24.93 9.70
N TYR A 44 -9.47 25.43 8.94
CA TYR A 44 -8.47 24.59 8.28
C TYR A 44 -7.15 25.33 8.13
N GLU A 45 -6.14 24.81 8.79
CA GLU A 45 -4.74 25.19 8.57
C GLU A 45 -3.93 23.96 8.19
N SER A 46 -3.31 24.02 7.00
CA SER A 46 -2.53 22.87 6.49
C SER A 46 -1.38 22.54 7.42
N LEU A 47 -1.24 21.24 7.75
CA LEU A 47 -0.25 20.72 8.70
C LEU A 47 -0.33 21.29 10.12
N GLU A 48 -1.45 21.88 10.48
CA GLU A 48 -1.70 22.38 11.84
C GLU A 48 -3.00 21.81 12.40
N THR A 49 -4.17 22.33 11.96
CA THR A 49 -5.46 21.94 12.51
C THR A 49 -6.56 21.84 11.47
N TRP A 50 -7.46 20.89 11.71
CA TRP A 50 -8.76 20.78 11.03
C TRP A 50 -9.83 20.76 12.10
N ILE A 51 -10.73 21.75 12.08
CA ILE A 51 -11.85 21.83 13.02
C ILE A 51 -13.15 21.63 12.24
N MET A 52 -13.86 20.58 12.58
CA MET A 52 -15.17 20.27 12.04
C MET A 52 -16.22 20.47 13.12
N LYS A 53 -17.33 21.14 12.78
CA LYS A 53 -18.46 21.36 13.71
C LYS A 53 -19.69 20.64 13.20
N LYS A 54 -20.55 20.23 14.15
CA LYS A 54 -21.86 19.65 13.86
C LYS A 54 -22.62 20.54 12.87
N ASN A 55 -23.15 19.92 11.83
CA ASN A 55 -23.96 20.60 10.84
C ASN A 55 -25.45 20.60 11.27
N PRO A 56 -26.01 21.74 11.68
CA PRO A 56 -27.41 21.79 12.11
C PRO A 56 -28.41 21.59 10.98
N GLU A 57 -27.97 21.76 9.72
CA GLU A 57 -28.79 21.58 8.52
C GLU A 57 -28.72 20.13 7.97
N ASN A 58 -27.97 19.26 8.61
CA ASN A 58 -27.94 17.85 8.21
C ASN A 58 -29.30 17.21 8.49
N TYR A 59 -29.77 16.35 7.56
CA TYR A 59 -31.06 15.68 7.65
C TYR A 59 -31.22 14.81 8.91
N ASP A 60 -30.12 14.36 9.50
CA ASP A 60 -30.08 13.51 10.71
C ASP A 60 -29.36 14.21 11.89
N ALA A 61 -29.39 15.52 11.94
CA ALA A 61 -28.68 16.32 12.94
C ALA A 61 -29.03 15.92 14.40
N ASP A 62 -30.26 15.48 14.65
CA ASP A 62 -30.71 15.07 16.00
C ASP A 62 -29.99 13.82 16.52
N ASN A 63 -29.44 13.00 15.64
CA ASN A 63 -28.66 11.81 15.98
C ASN A 63 -27.12 12.05 15.95
N VAL A 64 -26.68 13.29 15.76
CA VAL A 64 -25.26 13.66 15.86
C VAL A 64 -25.00 14.21 17.25
N PHE A 65 -24.24 13.47 18.07
CA PHE A 65 -24.01 13.79 19.49
C PHE A 65 -22.68 14.51 19.74
N ILE A 66 -21.75 14.49 18.79
CA ILE A 66 -20.48 15.20 18.88
C ILE A 66 -20.67 16.59 18.27
N ASP A 67 -20.33 17.64 19.02
CA ASP A 67 -20.46 19.02 18.55
C ASP A 67 -19.26 19.48 17.73
N THR A 68 -18.04 19.02 18.08
CA THR A 68 -16.80 19.46 17.44
C THR A 68 -15.81 18.30 17.36
N ILE A 69 -15.19 18.13 16.19
CA ILE A 69 -14.08 17.24 15.97
C ILE A 69 -12.86 18.10 15.64
N SER A 70 -11.81 18.00 16.46
CA SER A 70 -10.55 18.71 16.24
C SER A 70 -9.48 17.69 15.86
N ARG A 71 -8.89 17.84 14.68
CA ARG A 71 -7.72 17.08 14.24
C ARG A 71 -6.50 17.98 14.29
N ILE A 72 -5.51 17.59 15.06
CA ILE A 72 -4.27 18.33 15.23
C ILE A 72 -3.15 17.52 14.58
N TYR A 73 -2.42 18.14 13.66
CA TYR A 73 -1.26 17.50 13.06
C TYR A 73 -0.14 17.34 14.10
N ASN A 74 0.42 16.15 14.17
CA ASN A 74 1.60 15.84 14.98
C ASN A 74 2.45 14.82 14.22
N ALA A 75 3.64 15.24 13.76
CA ALA A 75 4.58 14.37 13.05
C ALA A 75 5.01 13.14 13.88
N GLU A 76 4.93 13.23 15.20
CA GLU A 76 5.29 12.17 16.14
C GLU A 76 4.05 11.55 16.83
N ALA A 77 2.88 11.61 16.18
CA ALA A 77 1.62 11.13 16.75
C ALA A 77 1.68 9.66 17.21
N ALA A 78 2.39 8.81 16.46
CA ALA A 78 2.56 7.40 16.81
C ALA A 78 3.29 7.17 18.14
N VAL A 79 4.19 8.09 18.51
CA VAL A 79 4.98 8.03 19.76
C VAL A 79 4.30 8.79 20.88
N ASN A 80 3.83 10.01 20.61
CA ASN A 80 3.29 10.93 21.62
C ASN A 80 1.81 10.67 21.94
N GLY A 81 1.02 10.19 20.96
CA GLY A 81 -0.41 9.97 21.10
C GLY A 81 -0.81 9.10 22.30
N PRO A 82 -0.15 7.95 22.54
CA PRO A 82 -0.43 7.12 23.72
C PRO A 82 -0.32 7.84 25.06
N GLU A 83 0.65 8.74 25.20
CA GLU A 83 0.79 9.52 26.44
C GLU A 83 -0.19 10.72 26.49
N MET A 84 -0.54 11.30 25.35
CA MET A 84 -1.52 12.40 25.29
C MET A 84 -2.92 11.92 25.67
N ILE A 85 -3.35 10.73 25.22
CA ILE A 85 -4.66 10.19 25.64
C ILE A 85 -4.71 9.83 27.12
N LYS A 86 -3.62 9.32 27.71
CA LYS A 86 -3.53 9.10 29.17
C LYS A 86 -3.75 10.39 29.95
N ARG A 87 -3.19 11.50 29.48
CA ARG A 87 -3.34 12.83 30.09
C ARG A 87 -4.69 13.49 29.80
N GLY A 88 -5.50 12.91 28.91
CA GLY A 88 -6.80 13.48 28.51
C GLY A 88 -6.68 14.69 27.58
N GLU A 89 -5.59 14.82 26.86
CA GLU A 89 -5.34 15.89 25.89
C GLU A 89 -6.01 15.60 24.54
N ILE A 90 -6.22 14.32 24.24
CA ILE A 90 -6.90 13.82 23.05
C ILE A 90 -7.84 12.68 23.43
N ASP A 91 -8.80 12.37 22.56
CA ASP A 91 -9.82 11.33 22.79
C ASP A 91 -9.51 10.02 22.06
N GLU A 92 -8.59 10.05 21.12
CA GLU A 92 -8.21 8.89 20.31
C GLU A 92 -6.72 8.89 19.96
N ALA A 93 -6.07 7.74 20.05
CA ALA A 93 -4.69 7.52 19.63
C ALA A 93 -4.45 6.10 19.13
N THR A 94 -3.53 5.92 18.20
CA THR A 94 -3.05 4.58 17.83
C THR A 94 -2.09 4.04 18.89
N ILE A 95 -2.12 2.73 19.11
CA ILE A 95 -1.25 2.00 20.03
C ILE A 95 -0.33 1.10 19.22
N GLY A 96 0.97 1.28 19.38
CA GLY A 96 1.96 0.39 18.80
C GLY A 96 1.93 -1.01 19.44
N SER A 97 2.30 -2.01 18.66
CA SER A 97 2.33 -3.40 19.13
C SER A 97 3.30 -3.62 20.29
N ASP A 98 4.33 -2.81 20.39
CA ASP A 98 5.37 -2.88 21.44
C ASP A 98 4.89 -2.45 22.83
N ILE A 99 3.86 -1.59 22.90
CA ILE A 99 3.27 -1.13 24.16
C ILE A 99 1.92 -1.78 24.47
N LEU A 100 1.35 -2.53 23.52
CA LEU A 100 0.01 -3.12 23.63
C LEU A 100 -0.15 -3.97 24.91
N ASP A 101 0.77 -4.90 25.14
CA ASP A 101 0.68 -5.79 26.32
C ASP A 101 0.71 -5.00 27.62
N SER A 102 1.51 -3.93 27.70
CA SER A 102 1.57 -3.08 28.89
C SER A 102 0.28 -2.29 29.09
N TRP A 103 -0.36 -1.84 28.00
CA TRP A 103 -1.63 -1.14 28.03
C TRP A 103 -2.79 -2.05 28.44
N LEU A 104 -2.80 -3.30 27.97
CA LEU A 104 -3.81 -4.30 28.34
C LEU A 104 -3.64 -4.80 29.80
N ALA A 105 -2.42 -4.74 30.35
CA ALA A 105 -2.15 -5.13 31.73
C ALA A 105 -2.41 -4.03 32.76
N ASP A 106 -2.50 -2.77 32.34
CA ASP A 106 -2.71 -1.61 33.22
C ASP A 106 -4.23 -1.32 33.37
N ASP A 107 -4.74 -1.38 34.61
CA ASP A 107 -6.14 -1.11 34.95
C ASP A 107 -6.63 0.29 34.53
N THR A 108 -5.72 1.25 34.30
CA THR A 108 -6.08 2.62 33.89
C THR A 108 -6.21 2.78 32.37
N THR A 109 -5.65 1.86 31.58
CA THR A 109 -5.59 1.96 30.12
C THR A 109 -6.27 0.81 29.39
N LYS A 110 -6.40 -0.37 30.00
CA LYS A 110 -6.94 -1.57 29.34
C LYS A 110 -8.31 -1.36 28.70
N ASP A 111 -9.19 -0.61 29.38
CA ASP A 111 -10.54 -0.37 28.91
C ASP A 111 -10.63 0.72 27.82
N MET A 112 -9.50 1.40 27.51
CA MET A 112 -9.41 2.32 26.39
C MET A 112 -9.03 1.61 25.08
N VAL A 113 -8.40 0.42 25.15
CA VAL A 113 -7.91 -0.29 23.97
C VAL A 113 -9.04 -1.03 23.28
N SER A 114 -9.36 -0.64 22.07
CA SER A 114 -10.25 -1.43 21.22
C SER A 114 -9.52 -2.60 20.59
N MET A 115 -10.02 -3.81 20.87
CA MET A 115 -9.54 -5.04 20.24
C MET A 115 -10.21 -5.30 18.89
N ASP A 116 -11.33 -4.64 18.61
CA ASP A 116 -11.97 -4.71 17.32
C ASP A 116 -11.26 -3.80 16.32
N ARG A 117 -10.86 -4.40 15.23
CA ARG A 117 -10.15 -3.70 14.15
C ARG A 117 -10.96 -3.86 12.89
N PRO A 118 -11.56 -2.76 12.37
CA PRO A 118 -12.35 -2.85 11.15
C PRO A 118 -11.48 -3.31 9.99
N ASN A 119 -11.99 -4.27 9.21
CA ASN A 119 -11.34 -4.65 7.97
C ASN A 119 -11.41 -3.46 6.99
N THR A 120 -10.28 -3.15 6.39
CA THR A 120 -10.22 -2.22 5.26
C THR A 120 -10.03 -3.02 3.98
N ASN A 121 -10.54 -2.53 2.86
CA ASN A 121 -10.31 -3.16 1.55
C ASN A 121 -8.92 -2.84 0.97
N TYR A 122 -8.02 -2.30 1.79
CA TYR A 122 -6.65 -2.04 1.37
C TYR A 122 -5.81 -3.31 1.44
N THR A 123 -5.08 -3.57 0.37
CA THR A 123 -4.06 -4.61 0.32
C THR A 123 -2.66 -3.99 0.28
N TYR A 124 -1.73 -4.74 0.84
CA TYR A 124 -0.31 -4.38 0.84
C TYR A 124 0.48 -5.39 0.03
N PHE A 125 1.45 -4.88 -0.70
CA PHE A 125 2.36 -5.65 -1.53
C PHE A 125 3.73 -4.97 -1.55
N TYR A 126 4.76 -5.73 -1.85
CA TYR A 126 6.06 -5.17 -2.13
C TYR A 126 6.21 -4.96 -3.63
N MET A 127 6.71 -3.80 -4.00
CA MET A 127 7.02 -3.45 -5.38
C MET A 127 8.50 -3.16 -5.55
N PHE A 128 9.00 -3.42 -6.75
CA PHE A 128 10.33 -3.08 -7.18
C PHE A 128 10.32 -1.81 -8.03
N ASN A 129 11.40 -1.03 -7.97
CA ASN A 129 11.61 0.06 -8.91
C ASN A 129 12.30 -0.49 -10.17
N PHE A 130 11.58 -0.55 -11.27
CA PHE A 130 12.09 -1.01 -12.57
C PHE A 130 12.76 0.09 -13.39
N MET A 131 12.75 1.34 -12.94
CA MET A 131 13.27 2.49 -13.67
C MET A 131 14.23 3.34 -12.82
N PRO A 132 15.35 2.76 -12.34
CA PRO A 132 16.28 3.47 -11.45
C PRO A 132 16.94 4.70 -12.08
N PHE A 133 16.90 4.83 -13.42
CA PHE A 133 17.47 5.95 -14.16
C PHE A 133 16.45 6.91 -14.76
N ALA A 134 15.16 6.76 -14.44
CA ALA A 134 14.11 7.56 -15.05
C ALA A 134 14.03 8.95 -14.41
N HIS A 135 14.67 9.93 -15.04
CA HIS A 135 14.55 11.36 -14.73
C HIS A 135 14.77 11.70 -13.24
N GLU A 136 13.89 12.55 -12.74
CA GLU A 136 13.79 12.90 -11.32
C GLU A 136 13.39 11.74 -10.41
N PHE A 137 12.78 10.69 -10.96
CA PHE A 137 12.42 9.48 -10.22
C PHE A 137 13.63 8.66 -9.78
N SER A 138 14.74 8.78 -10.53
CA SER A 138 15.98 8.07 -10.23
C SER A 138 16.93 8.85 -9.31
N ASN A 139 16.64 10.14 -9.06
CA ASN A 139 17.46 10.94 -8.17
C ASN A 139 17.21 10.54 -6.72
N TRP A 140 18.07 9.70 -6.22
CA TRP A 140 18.10 9.30 -4.82
C TRP A 140 18.79 10.37 -3.98
N ASN A 141 18.02 11.38 -3.53
CA ASN A 141 18.53 12.49 -2.71
C ASN A 141 18.00 12.39 -1.28
N VAL A 142 18.12 11.22 -0.66
CA VAL A 142 17.89 11.09 0.78
C VAL A 142 19.23 11.29 1.44
N GLU A 143 19.33 12.27 2.35
CA GLU A 143 20.57 12.59 3.06
C GLU A 143 21.15 11.34 3.72
N GLY A 144 22.42 11.04 3.44
CA GLY A 144 23.13 9.88 3.98
C GLY A 144 22.96 8.57 3.20
N VAL A 145 22.16 8.52 2.12
CA VAL A 145 21.90 7.31 1.33
C VAL A 145 22.59 7.32 -0.02
N ASP A 146 22.98 8.49 -0.53
CA ASP A 146 23.59 8.62 -1.87
C ASP A 146 24.84 7.74 -2.07
N ALA A 147 25.64 7.54 -1.01
CA ALA A 147 26.83 6.70 -1.05
C ALA A 147 26.53 5.19 -1.17
N GLU A 148 25.29 4.79 -0.87
CA GLU A 148 24.84 3.41 -0.89
C GLU A 148 23.95 3.09 -2.09
N TYR A 149 23.77 4.04 -3.02
CA TYR A 149 22.95 3.86 -4.21
C TYR A 149 23.79 3.40 -5.40
N GLU A 150 23.46 2.22 -5.94
CA GLU A 150 24.16 1.55 -7.04
C GLU A 150 23.21 1.24 -8.20
N PRO A 151 22.72 2.26 -8.94
CA PRO A 151 21.65 2.09 -9.93
C PRO A 151 22.01 1.15 -11.08
N GLU A 152 23.30 1.05 -11.49
CA GLU A 152 23.73 0.13 -12.55
C GLU A 152 23.64 -1.33 -12.11
N ASN A 153 24.00 -1.64 -10.87
CA ASN A 153 23.83 -2.97 -10.29
C ASN A 153 22.36 -3.31 -10.15
N TRP A 154 21.57 -2.38 -9.61
CA TRP A 154 20.13 -2.58 -9.45
C TRP A 154 19.43 -2.80 -10.78
N ALA A 155 19.71 -1.99 -11.82
CA ALA A 155 19.11 -2.13 -13.14
C ALA A 155 19.32 -3.52 -13.75
N LYS A 156 20.49 -4.13 -13.56
CA LYS A 156 20.76 -5.50 -14.00
C LYS A 156 20.01 -6.52 -13.13
N ALA A 157 20.08 -6.35 -11.81
CA ALA A 157 19.45 -7.25 -10.87
C ALA A 157 17.94 -7.32 -11.06
N ILE A 158 17.27 -6.17 -11.18
CA ILE A 158 15.82 -6.12 -11.30
C ILE A 158 15.30 -6.69 -12.63
N ASN A 159 16.09 -6.67 -13.69
CA ASN A 159 15.80 -7.33 -14.95
C ASN A 159 16.01 -8.86 -14.91
N ASN A 160 16.63 -9.38 -13.86
CA ASN A 160 16.84 -10.81 -13.69
C ASN A 160 15.64 -11.46 -13.01
N THR A 161 14.97 -12.38 -13.69
CA THR A 161 13.79 -13.09 -13.18
C THR A 161 14.12 -13.93 -11.93
N ASN A 162 15.30 -14.55 -11.87
CA ASN A 162 15.72 -15.35 -10.73
C ASN A 162 15.97 -14.47 -9.49
N PHE A 163 16.53 -13.26 -9.67
CA PHE A 163 16.68 -12.28 -8.59
C PHE A 163 15.32 -11.95 -7.96
N ARG A 164 14.33 -11.58 -8.75
CA ARG A 164 12.99 -11.25 -8.23
C ARG A 164 12.29 -12.46 -7.60
N LYS A 165 12.44 -13.65 -8.19
CA LYS A 165 11.88 -14.89 -7.61
C LYS A 165 12.56 -15.28 -6.31
N ALA A 166 13.84 -14.99 -6.11
CA ALA A 166 14.50 -15.17 -4.82
C ALA A 166 13.81 -14.37 -3.71
N PHE A 167 13.39 -13.12 -4.01
CA PHE A 167 12.59 -12.31 -3.09
C PHE A 167 11.19 -12.90 -2.89
N LEU A 168 10.48 -13.26 -3.97
CA LEU A 168 9.12 -13.80 -3.88
C LEU A 168 9.05 -15.03 -2.98
N TYR A 169 10.00 -15.95 -3.12
CA TYR A 169 10.06 -17.18 -2.31
C TYR A 169 10.81 -16.98 -0.98
N GLY A 170 11.62 -15.94 -0.85
CA GLY A 170 12.40 -15.65 0.34
C GLY A 170 11.64 -14.87 1.41
N ILE A 171 10.60 -14.09 1.06
CA ILE A 171 9.86 -13.29 2.01
C ILE A 171 8.85 -14.12 2.79
N ASN A 172 9.02 -14.17 4.11
CA ASN A 172 8.03 -14.73 5.02
C ASN A 172 7.08 -13.62 5.52
N ASN A 173 5.94 -13.45 4.87
CA ASN A 173 4.95 -12.44 5.24
C ASN A 173 4.42 -12.60 6.67
N ALA A 174 4.42 -13.80 7.23
CA ALA A 174 3.97 -14.04 8.59
C ALA A 174 4.74 -13.21 9.62
N VAL A 175 6.09 -13.14 9.48
CA VAL A 175 6.92 -12.40 10.45
C VAL A 175 6.71 -10.88 10.37
N THR A 176 6.52 -10.34 9.16
CA THR A 176 6.26 -8.90 9.01
C THR A 176 4.84 -8.49 9.42
N LEU A 177 3.85 -9.36 9.18
CA LEU A 177 2.48 -9.16 9.63
C LEU A 177 2.36 -9.28 11.14
N ALA A 178 3.10 -10.21 11.77
CA ALA A 178 3.11 -10.39 13.23
C ALA A 178 3.60 -9.14 13.97
N VAL A 179 4.38 -8.25 13.34
CA VAL A 179 4.75 -6.97 13.94
C VAL A 179 3.52 -6.11 14.22
N SER A 180 2.60 -6.02 13.26
CA SER A 180 1.38 -5.17 13.40
C SER A 180 0.18 -5.94 13.96
N ALA A 181 0.17 -7.27 13.79
CA ALA A 181 -0.88 -8.16 14.28
C ALA A 181 -0.29 -9.34 15.05
N PRO A 182 0.31 -9.12 16.23
CA PRO A 182 0.90 -10.21 17.02
C PRO A 182 -0.13 -11.30 17.36
N LEU A 183 -1.40 -10.94 17.40
CA LEU A 183 -2.51 -11.86 17.56
C LEU A 183 -3.28 -11.95 16.23
N GLY A 184 -3.17 -13.10 15.54
CA GLY A 184 -3.99 -13.41 14.37
C GLY A 184 -3.47 -12.88 13.02
N TYR A 185 -2.17 -12.72 12.85
CA TYR A 185 -1.53 -12.28 11.60
C TYR A 185 -1.91 -13.14 10.38
N ASP A 186 -2.19 -14.42 10.56
CA ASP A 186 -2.56 -15.33 9.47
C ASP A 186 -3.84 -14.91 8.74
N SER A 187 -4.77 -14.24 9.42
CA SER A 187 -6.00 -13.75 8.80
C SER A 187 -5.79 -12.60 7.83
N TYR A 188 -4.62 -11.96 7.89
CA TYR A 188 -4.26 -10.84 7.01
C TYR A 188 -3.36 -11.25 5.84
N LYS A 189 -2.79 -12.44 5.86
CA LYS A 189 -1.87 -12.91 4.83
C LYS A 189 -2.59 -13.19 3.52
N LEU A 190 -2.03 -12.71 2.40
CA LEU A 190 -2.56 -12.95 1.05
C LEU A 190 -1.46 -13.43 0.11
N ASN A 191 -1.89 -14.21 -0.90
CA ASN A 191 -1.09 -14.57 -2.06
C ASN A 191 -1.54 -13.83 -3.33
N THR A 192 -2.50 -12.90 -3.19
CA THR A 192 -3.08 -12.09 -4.25
C THR A 192 -2.95 -10.60 -3.90
N ILE A 193 -3.04 -9.71 -4.89
CA ILE A 193 -3.19 -8.26 -4.65
C ILE A 193 -4.64 -7.89 -4.39
N THR A 194 -5.58 -8.53 -5.08
CA THR A 194 -7.01 -8.35 -4.81
C THR A 194 -7.39 -9.07 -3.52
N PRO A 195 -8.08 -8.41 -2.57
CA PRO A 195 -8.49 -9.05 -1.32
C PRO A 195 -9.62 -10.06 -1.53
N PRO A 196 -9.76 -11.06 -0.65
CA PRO A 196 -10.91 -11.96 -0.68
C PRO A 196 -12.20 -11.19 -0.32
N ASN A 197 -13.34 -11.68 -0.80
CA ASN A 197 -14.67 -11.08 -0.65
C ASN A 197 -14.82 -9.69 -1.31
N PHE A 198 -13.93 -9.31 -2.20
CA PHE A 198 -14.00 -8.06 -2.93
C PHE A 198 -15.06 -8.10 -4.02
N CYS A 199 -15.05 -9.13 -4.84
CA CYS A 199 -16.08 -9.41 -5.84
C CYS A 199 -16.18 -10.92 -6.08
N ALA A 200 -17.30 -11.35 -6.66
CA ALA A 200 -17.58 -12.76 -6.92
C ALA A 200 -18.28 -12.93 -8.28
N THR A 201 -18.12 -14.09 -8.87
CA THR A 201 -18.82 -14.54 -10.07
C THR A 201 -20.33 -14.62 -9.84
N THR A 202 -21.10 -14.81 -10.90
CA THR A 202 -22.58 -14.89 -10.84
C THR A 202 -23.07 -16.06 -10.00
N ASP A 203 -22.28 -17.12 -9.86
CA ASP A 203 -22.57 -18.29 -9.00
C ASP A 203 -21.95 -18.17 -7.60
N GLY A 204 -21.36 -17.00 -7.26
CA GLY A 204 -20.86 -16.69 -5.94
C GLY A 204 -19.44 -17.18 -5.65
N VAL A 205 -18.67 -17.56 -6.65
CA VAL A 205 -17.25 -17.89 -6.49
C VAL A 205 -16.45 -16.60 -6.29
N ASP A 206 -15.69 -16.53 -5.19
CA ASP A 206 -14.81 -15.41 -4.89
C ASP A 206 -13.76 -15.22 -6.00
N TYR A 207 -13.50 -13.97 -6.37
CA TYR A 207 -12.53 -13.63 -7.42
C TYR A 207 -11.15 -14.26 -7.20
N THR A 208 -10.68 -14.31 -5.96
CA THR A 208 -9.36 -14.91 -5.62
C THR A 208 -9.30 -16.43 -5.88
N LYS A 209 -10.44 -17.05 -6.23
CA LYS A 209 -10.58 -18.46 -6.61
C LYS A 209 -10.85 -18.64 -8.10
N CYS A 210 -10.74 -17.56 -8.88
CA CYS A 210 -10.91 -17.60 -10.33
C CYS A 210 -9.56 -17.75 -11.05
N GLY A 211 -9.60 -18.28 -12.28
CA GLY A 211 -8.45 -18.32 -13.19
C GLY A 211 -7.16 -18.77 -12.53
N GLY A 212 -6.06 -18.17 -12.93
CA GLY A 212 -4.71 -18.47 -12.42
C GLY A 212 -4.50 -18.14 -10.94
N LEU A 213 -5.36 -17.31 -10.33
CA LEU A 213 -5.27 -17.03 -8.88
C LEU A 213 -5.64 -18.24 -8.03
N ALA A 214 -6.57 -19.09 -8.53
CA ALA A 214 -6.99 -20.29 -7.81
C ALA A 214 -5.84 -21.29 -7.56
N ASP A 215 -4.80 -21.24 -8.38
CA ASP A 215 -3.64 -22.13 -8.29
C ASP A 215 -2.53 -21.57 -7.39
N LEU A 216 -2.62 -20.31 -6.96
CA LEU A 216 -1.61 -19.68 -6.10
C LEU A 216 -1.70 -20.25 -4.68
N THR A 217 -0.53 -20.61 -4.18
CA THR A 217 -0.34 -21.11 -2.81
C THR A 217 0.64 -20.19 -2.07
N GLU A 218 0.97 -20.53 -0.82
CA GLU A 218 2.03 -19.86 -0.08
C GLU A 218 3.34 -19.86 -0.88
N PHE A 219 3.91 -18.67 -1.07
CA PHE A 219 5.17 -18.53 -1.81
C PHE A 219 6.39 -18.79 -0.96
N PHE A 220 6.36 -18.49 0.35
CA PHE A 220 7.55 -18.67 1.18
C PHE A 220 8.08 -20.10 1.16
N ASP A 221 9.28 -20.24 0.61
CA ASP A 221 10.01 -21.51 0.48
C ASP A 221 11.52 -21.21 0.42
N GLU A 222 12.21 -21.40 1.55
CA GLU A 222 13.63 -21.08 1.66
C GLU A 222 14.50 -21.88 0.67
N ALA A 223 14.15 -23.12 0.37
CA ALA A 223 14.92 -23.94 -0.56
C ALA A 223 14.83 -23.39 -1.98
N LYS A 224 13.62 -23.03 -2.44
CA LYS A 224 13.41 -22.38 -3.73
C LYS A 224 14.03 -20.99 -3.78
N ALA A 225 13.93 -20.20 -2.70
CA ALA A 225 14.55 -18.89 -2.62
C ALA A 225 16.07 -18.99 -2.85
N LYS A 226 16.74 -19.96 -2.22
CA LYS A 226 18.16 -20.20 -2.38
C LYS A 226 18.51 -20.72 -3.78
N GLU A 227 17.69 -21.59 -4.37
CA GLU A 227 17.85 -22.07 -5.75
C GLU A 227 17.82 -20.88 -6.75
N TYR A 228 16.82 -20.01 -6.65
CA TYR A 228 16.70 -18.80 -7.47
C TYR A 228 17.83 -17.81 -7.21
N ARG A 229 18.25 -17.62 -5.96
CA ARG A 229 19.40 -16.81 -5.60
C ARG A 229 20.67 -17.29 -6.29
N ASP A 230 20.97 -18.59 -6.22
CA ASP A 230 22.19 -19.16 -6.80
C ASP A 230 22.20 -19.05 -8.31
N ALA A 231 21.05 -19.23 -8.98
CA ALA A 231 20.89 -18.96 -10.39
C ALA A 231 21.12 -17.49 -10.72
N ALA A 232 20.52 -16.57 -9.93
CA ALA A 232 20.72 -15.14 -10.10
C ALA A 232 22.19 -14.72 -9.93
N ILE A 233 22.90 -15.25 -8.92
CA ILE A 233 24.33 -14.98 -8.72
C ILE A 233 25.13 -15.37 -9.97
N ALA A 234 24.90 -16.55 -10.52
CA ALA A 234 25.62 -17.02 -11.70
C ALA A 234 25.39 -16.11 -12.92
N GLU A 235 24.12 -15.76 -13.18
CA GLU A 235 23.73 -14.94 -14.33
C GLU A 235 24.20 -13.48 -14.18
N LEU A 236 24.04 -12.89 -12.99
CA LEU A 236 24.41 -11.49 -12.72
C LEU A 236 25.92 -11.31 -12.64
N THR A 237 26.68 -12.29 -12.13
CA THR A 237 28.16 -12.28 -12.17
C THR A 237 28.65 -12.23 -13.61
N ALA A 238 28.03 -12.99 -14.51
CA ALA A 238 28.37 -12.98 -15.94
C ALA A 238 28.09 -11.60 -16.59
N GLN A 239 27.19 -10.82 -16.02
CA GLN A 239 26.87 -9.44 -16.44
C GLN A 239 27.73 -8.38 -15.72
N GLY A 240 28.69 -8.77 -14.88
CA GLY A 240 29.57 -7.88 -14.14
C GLY A 240 28.89 -7.12 -13.00
N VAL A 241 27.84 -7.72 -12.39
CA VAL A 241 27.22 -7.21 -11.15
C VAL A 241 28.14 -7.50 -9.97
N THR A 242 28.27 -6.54 -9.07
CA THR A 242 29.01 -6.71 -7.80
C THR A 242 28.02 -7.07 -6.67
N PHE A 243 28.48 -7.86 -5.73
CA PHE A 243 27.71 -8.29 -4.56
C PHE A 243 28.34 -7.80 -3.25
N PRO A 244 27.54 -7.56 -2.20
CA PRO A 244 26.07 -7.67 -2.16
C PRO A 244 25.39 -6.60 -3.01
N ILE A 245 24.23 -6.93 -3.61
CA ILE A 245 23.41 -5.94 -4.29
C ILE A 245 22.71 -5.10 -3.23
N LYS A 246 22.91 -3.79 -3.26
CA LYS A 246 22.27 -2.85 -2.36
C LYS A 246 20.81 -2.66 -2.73
N VAL A 247 19.93 -2.62 -1.72
CA VAL A 247 18.48 -2.56 -1.89
C VAL A 247 17.91 -1.49 -0.97
N GLN A 248 17.60 -0.33 -1.52
CA GLN A 248 17.04 0.78 -0.78
C GLN A 248 15.58 0.52 -0.40
N LEU A 249 15.31 0.43 0.90
CA LEU A 249 13.98 0.19 1.50
C LEU A 249 13.57 1.35 2.40
N PRO A 250 12.96 2.40 1.85
CA PRO A 250 12.48 3.53 2.64
C PRO A 250 11.17 3.21 3.36
N TYR A 251 10.94 3.91 4.48
CA TYR A 251 9.69 3.85 5.24
C TYR A 251 9.24 5.26 5.69
N ASN A 252 7.96 5.40 5.99
CA ASN A 252 7.41 6.62 6.59
C ASN A 252 7.49 6.53 8.11
N PRO A 253 8.29 7.38 8.78
CA PRO A 253 8.45 7.34 10.24
C PRO A 253 7.19 7.73 11.02
N SER A 254 6.21 8.40 10.39
CA SER A 254 4.93 8.71 11.03
C SER A 254 3.94 7.54 11.06
N THR A 255 4.25 6.45 10.35
CA THR A 255 3.40 5.25 10.33
C THR A 255 3.85 4.27 11.40
N THR A 256 2.93 3.95 12.32
CA THR A 256 3.18 3.03 13.43
C THR A 256 3.74 1.69 12.94
N ASP A 257 4.79 1.21 13.58
CA ASP A 257 5.45 -0.07 13.36
C ASP A 257 6.08 -0.29 11.96
N TRP A 258 6.06 0.68 11.05
CA TRP A 258 6.62 0.46 9.71
C TRP A 258 8.13 0.30 9.72
N ASP A 259 8.83 1.08 10.54
CA ASP A 259 10.27 0.91 10.78
C ASP A 259 10.62 -0.50 11.27
N LYS A 260 9.85 -1.00 12.25
CA LYS A 260 10.01 -2.36 12.80
C LYS A 260 9.72 -3.44 11.75
N GLN A 261 8.69 -3.24 10.93
CA GLN A 261 8.40 -4.14 9.81
C GLN A 261 9.59 -4.20 8.83
N CYS A 262 10.21 -3.06 8.51
CA CYS A 262 11.40 -3.01 7.65
C CYS A 262 12.60 -3.73 8.29
N GLN A 263 12.84 -3.55 9.60
CA GLN A 263 13.90 -4.23 10.33
C GLN A 263 13.70 -5.76 10.32
N VAL A 264 12.49 -6.21 10.61
CA VAL A 264 12.15 -7.64 10.63
C VAL A 264 12.27 -8.23 9.22
N LEU A 265 11.80 -7.51 8.18
CA LEU A 265 11.95 -7.93 6.80
C LEU A 265 13.42 -8.07 6.41
N LYS A 266 14.25 -7.06 6.71
CA LYS A 266 15.70 -7.11 6.46
C LYS A 266 16.33 -8.34 7.10
N GLN A 267 16.12 -8.51 8.39
CA GLN A 267 16.69 -9.62 9.14
C GLN A 267 16.26 -10.98 8.58
N GLN A 268 14.98 -11.14 8.27
CA GLN A 268 14.43 -12.39 7.77
C GLN A 268 14.90 -12.69 6.34
N LEU A 269 14.81 -11.73 5.43
CA LEU A 269 15.14 -11.93 4.02
C LEU A 269 16.65 -12.10 3.80
N GLU A 270 17.47 -11.26 4.45
CA GLU A 270 18.93 -11.43 4.42
C GLU A 270 19.35 -12.75 5.08
N GLY A 271 18.68 -13.16 6.16
CA GLY A 271 18.94 -14.44 6.79
C GLY A 271 18.73 -15.64 5.85
N VAL A 272 17.76 -15.55 4.94
CA VAL A 272 17.50 -16.59 3.93
C VAL A 272 18.45 -16.44 2.74
N LEU A 273 18.55 -15.22 2.18
CA LEU A 273 19.22 -15.01 0.90
C LEU A 273 20.75 -14.86 1.01
N ASN A 274 21.27 -14.46 2.18
CA ASN A 274 22.71 -14.36 2.42
C ASN A 274 23.30 -15.63 3.10
N ASP A 275 22.49 -16.68 3.29
CA ASP A 275 22.99 -17.94 3.87
C ASP A 275 24.09 -18.55 3.00
N GLY A 276 25.33 -18.45 3.50
CA GLY A 276 26.52 -18.92 2.82
C GLY A 276 27.07 -18.02 1.69
N THR A 277 26.52 -16.81 1.52
CA THR A 277 26.92 -15.83 0.50
C THR A 277 26.57 -14.41 0.92
N ASP A 278 27.12 -13.41 0.22
CA ASP A 278 26.74 -12.00 0.35
C ASP A 278 25.92 -11.60 -0.88
N PHE A 279 24.62 -11.90 -0.89
CA PHE A 279 23.77 -11.67 -2.07
C PHE A 279 23.15 -10.30 -2.13
N ILE A 280 22.54 -9.85 -1.01
CA ILE A 280 21.87 -8.54 -0.90
C ILE A 280 22.27 -7.84 0.39
N ASP A 281 22.19 -6.49 0.36
CA ASP A 281 22.25 -5.63 1.55
C ASP A 281 21.07 -4.66 1.52
N ILE A 282 20.10 -4.87 2.42
CA ILE A 282 18.91 -4.03 2.52
C ILE A 282 19.22 -2.81 3.36
N ILE A 283 19.09 -1.63 2.77
CA ILE A 283 19.37 -0.33 3.38
C ILE A 283 18.05 0.32 3.76
N ILE A 284 17.77 0.37 5.06
CA ILE A 284 16.54 0.95 5.61
C ILE A 284 16.74 2.45 5.82
N THR A 285 15.86 3.28 5.25
CA THR A 285 15.96 4.73 5.33
C THR A 285 14.63 5.35 5.71
N ALA A 286 14.65 6.27 6.69
CA ALA A 286 13.48 7.09 7.01
C ALA A 286 13.25 8.13 5.90
N GLY A 287 12.09 8.11 5.29
CA GLY A 287 11.65 9.17 4.39
C GLY A 287 11.03 10.34 5.16
N PRO A 288 10.59 11.40 4.48
CA PRO A 288 9.87 12.50 5.12
C PRO A 288 8.55 12.01 5.72
N SER A 289 8.23 12.46 6.93
CA SER A 289 7.01 12.06 7.64
C SER A 289 5.72 12.58 6.99
N ASP A 290 5.80 13.76 6.40
CA ASP A 290 4.78 14.34 5.54
C ASP A 290 5.12 14.08 4.06
N SER A 291 4.12 14.03 3.23
CA SER A 291 4.31 13.89 1.77
C SER A 291 5.10 12.64 1.32
N PHE A 292 5.25 11.62 2.16
CA PHE A 292 5.99 10.39 1.81
C PHE A 292 5.55 9.78 0.47
N LEU A 293 4.25 9.77 0.22
CA LEU A 293 3.68 9.25 -1.02
C LEU A 293 4.23 9.99 -2.25
N SER A 294 4.28 11.31 -2.22
CA SER A 294 4.79 12.10 -3.35
C SER A 294 6.32 12.17 -3.36
N ALA A 295 6.95 12.36 -2.20
CA ALA A 295 8.38 12.55 -2.10
C ALA A 295 9.18 11.27 -2.36
N VAL A 296 8.65 10.11 -1.98
CA VAL A 296 9.35 8.81 -2.10
C VAL A 296 8.70 7.95 -3.18
N ARG A 297 7.44 7.50 -2.96
CA ARG A 297 6.82 6.51 -3.86
C ARG A 297 6.62 7.04 -5.27
N ARG A 298 5.99 8.21 -5.43
CA ARG A 298 5.70 8.82 -6.74
C ARG A 298 6.95 9.31 -7.47
N ASN A 299 8.00 9.65 -6.73
CA ASN A 299 9.27 10.06 -7.28
C ASN A 299 10.26 8.90 -7.47
N GLY A 300 9.85 7.65 -7.26
CA GLY A 300 10.68 6.47 -7.47
C GLY A 300 11.95 6.42 -6.59
N LYS A 301 11.92 7.07 -5.41
CA LYS A 301 13.07 7.11 -4.49
C LYS A 301 13.11 5.87 -3.60
N PHE A 302 13.18 4.72 -4.23
CA PHE A 302 13.28 3.40 -3.61
C PHE A 302 13.79 2.39 -4.64
N GLU A 303 14.26 1.27 -4.18
CA GLU A 303 14.52 0.08 -5.01
C GLU A 303 13.53 -1.02 -4.69
N PHE A 304 13.17 -1.15 -3.41
CA PHE A 304 12.13 -2.05 -2.93
C PHE A 304 11.25 -1.30 -1.92
N LEU A 305 9.93 -1.42 -2.02
CA LEU A 305 9.03 -0.63 -1.20
C LEU A 305 7.76 -1.41 -0.85
N LEU A 306 7.35 -1.34 0.42
CA LEU A 306 6.01 -1.74 0.83
C LEU A 306 5.00 -0.69 0.37
N CYS A 307 4.09 -1.10 -0.50
CA CYS A 307 3.02 -0.27 -1.03
C CYS A 307 1.65 -0.82 -0.69
N ASN A 308 0.65 0.00 -0.88
CA ASN A 308 -0.74 -0.38 -0.71
C ASN A 308 -1.61 0.18 -1.84
N TRP A 309 -2.72 -0.49 -2.04
CA TRP A 309 -3.81 0.00 -2.86
C TRP A 309 -5.15 -0.33 -2.20
N GLY A 310 -6.14 0.48 -2.46
CA GLY A 310 -7.53 0.23 -2.11
C GLY A 310 -8.41 0.51 -3.32
N ALA A 311 -9.35 -0.36 -3.56
CA ALA A 311 -10.23 -0.28 -4.73
C ALA A 311 -11.06 1.01 -4.72
N ASP A 312 -11.15 1.66 -5.87
CA ASP A 312 -12.03 2.82 -6.07
C ASP A 312 -13.49 2.39 -6.28
N TYR A 313 -13.71 1.17 -6.79
CA TYR A 313 -15.03 0.58 -7.05
C TYR A 313 -14.93 -0.95 -7.17
N SER A 314 -16.07 -1.64 -7.03
CA SER A 314 -16.12 -3.11 -7.02
C SER A 314 -15.99 -3.72 -8.42
N ASP A 315 -14.79 -3.71 -8.97
CA ASP A 315 -14.39 -4.45 -10.19
C ASP A 315 -12.89 -4.76 -10.11
N PRO A 316 -12.42 -5.97 -10.48
CA PRO A 316 -11.00 -6.34 -10.39
C PRO A 316 -10.07 -5.45 -11.22
N GLU A 317 -10.61 -4.71 -12.18
CA GLU A 317 -9.85 -3.72 -12.95
C GLU A 317 -9.16 -2.71 -12.02
N THR A 318 -9.86 -2.23 -10.97
CA THR A 318 -9.31 -1.22 -10.06
C THR A 318 -8.11 -1.71 -9.25
N GLU A 319 -8.01 -3.02 -8.96
CA GLU A 319 -6.88 -3.61 -8.23
C GLU A 319 -5.68 -3.87 -9.15
N THR A 320 -5.91 -4.12 -10.43
CA THR A 320 -4.86 -4.41 -11.41
C THR A 320 -4.38 -3.16 -12.16
N ASP A 321 -5.24 -2.14 -12.28
CA ASP A 321 -4.95 -0.90 -13.03
C ASP A 321 -3.72 -0.12 -12.50
N PRO A 322 -3.38 -0.11 -11.21
CA PRO A 322 -2.14 0.52 -10.72
C PRO A 322 -0.86 0.01 -11.39
N PHE A 323 -0.82 -1.24 -11.81
CA PHE A 323 0.32 -1.86 -12.50
C PHE A 323 0.17 -1.83 -14.02
N TYR A 324 -1.03 -1.57 -14.53
CA TYR A 324 -1.31 -1.43 -15.95
C TYR A 324 -1.05 0.02 -16.39
N GLN A 325 -0.33 0.18 -17.50
CA GLN A 325 -0.16 1.45 -18.18
C GLN A 325 -0.72 1.33 -19.58
N ALA A 326 -1.70 2.16 -19.92
CA ALA A 326 -2.17 2.28 -21.29
C ALA A 326 -1.05 2.80 -22.20
N GLU A 327 -1.10 2.45 -23.48
CA GLU A 327 -0.05 2.77 -24.48
C GLU A 327 0.32 4.26 -24.50
N ASP A 328 -0.66 5.15 -24.40
CA ASP A 328 -0.45 6.60 -24.41
C ASP A 328 -0.31 7.22 -23.01
N SER A 329 -0.27 6.42 -21.95
CA SER A 329 -0.27 6.91 -20.59
C SER A 329 1.13 6.89 -19.99
N ARG A 330 1.69 8.07 -19.76
CA ARG A 330 2.85 8.26 -18.89
C ARG A 330 2.47 8.72 -17.49
N GLY A 331 1.18 8.62 -17.18
CA GLY A 331 0.66 8.93 -15.86
C GLY A 331 1.32 8.06 -14.79
N MET A 332 1.24 8.52 -13.55
CA MET A 332 1.81 7.80 -12.43
C MET A 332 1.15 6.42 -12.28
N ARG A 333 1.95 5.40 -12.39
CA ARG A 333 1.59 4.01 -12.14
C ARG A 333 2.66 3.36 -11.26
N TYR A 334 2.30 2.30 -10.56
CA TYR A 334 3.27 1.56 -9.77
C TYR A 334 4.30 0.89 -10.70
N ALA A 335 5.56 1.05 -10.36
CA ALA A 335 6.72 0.44 -11.03
C ALA A 335 6.97 0.87 -12.49
N TYR A 336 6.10 1.66 -13.13
CA TYR A 336 6.29 2.15 -14.51
C TYR A 336 6.62 1.05 -15.52
N LEU A 337 5.88 -0.06 -15.48
CA LEU A 337 6.23 -1.26 -16.22
C LEU A 337 6.27 -1.07 -17.74
N ARG A 338 5.18 -0.56 -18.35
CA ARG A 338 5.14 -0.34 -19.81
C ARG A 338 6.19 0.68 -20.25
N THR A 339 6.26 1.83 -19.57
CA THR A 339 7.25 2.85 -19.89
C THR A 339 8.69 2.30 -19.77
N GLY A 340 8.94 1.44 -18.78
CA GLY A 340 10.24 0.78 -18.63
C GLY A 340 10.60 -0.11 -19.82
N VAL A 341 9.64 -0.80 -20.41
CA VAL A 341 9.87 -1.60 -21.64
C VAL A 341 10.11 -0.68 -22.84
N GLU A 342 9.24 0.32 -23.04
CA GLU A 342 9.33 1.25 -24.19
C GLU A 342 10.61 2.08 -24.20
N ASP A 343 11.05 2.52 -23.04
CA ASP A 343 12.29 3.30 -22.88
C ASP A 343 13.57 2.41 -22.79
N GLY A 344 13.41 1.08 -22.82
CA GLY A 344 14.52 0.12 -22.84
C GLY A 344 15.19 -0.14 -21.48
N PHE A 345 14.57 0.25 -20.37
CA PHE A 345 15.03 -0.07 -19.00
C PHE A 345 14.67 -1.50 -18.61
N ILE A 346 13.51 -1.97 -19.06
CA ILE A 346 13.05 -3.35 -18.86
C ILE A 346 13.30 -4.12 -20.16
N THR A 347 14.06 -5.20 -20.07
CA THR A 347 14.53 -5.95 -21.23
C THR A 347 14.40 -7.46 -21.06
N GLY A 348 14.59 -8.21 -22.16
CA GLY A 348 14.60 -9.68 -22.15
C GLY A 348 13.31 -10.31 -21.62
N GLU A 349 13.44 -11.40 -20.89
CA GLU A 349 12.31 -12.14 -20.30
C GLU A 349 11.42 -11.27 -19.39
N THR A 350 12.00 -10.27 -18.75
CA THR A 350 11.23 -9.34 -17.91
C THR A 350 10.31 -8.46 -18.75
N ALA A 351 10.79 -7.98 -19.90
CA ALA A 351 9.98 -7.22 -20.84
C ALA A 351 8.83 -8.08 -21.39
N ASP A 352 9.13 -9.33 -21.75
CA ASP A 352 8.11 -10.28 -22.23
C ASP A 352 7.02 -10.52 -21.17
N ALA A 353 7.42 -10.70 -19.90
CA ALA A 353 6.47 -10.88 -18.80
C ALA A 353 5.60 -9.63 -18.56
N VAL A 354 6.19 -8.44 -18.61
CA VAL A 354 5.45 -7.17 -18.49
C VAL A 354 4.44 -7.03 -19.64
N MET A 355 4.86 -7.27 -20.87
CA MET A 355 3.97 -7.14 -22.02
C MET A 355 2.87 -8.22 -22.03
N ALA A 356 3.16 -9.44 -21.55
CA ALA A 356 2.14 -10.47 -21.35
C ALA A 356 1.06 -10.01 -20.37
N TYR A 357 1.44 -9.39 -19.24
CA TYR A 357 0.50 -8.80 -18.30
C TYR A 357 -0.31 -7.67 -18.92
N MET A 358 0.35 -6.70 -19.61
CA MET A 358 -0.34 -5.57 -20.25
C MET A 358 -1.39 -6.06 -21.27
N ASN A 359 -1.02 -7.01 -22.12
CA ASN A 359 -1.92 -7.58 -23.13
C ASN A 359 -3.10 -8.34 -22.48
N ALA A 360 -2.85 -9.05 -21.37
CA ALA A 360 -3.90 -9.75 -20.63
C ALA A 360 -4.92 -8.77 -20.02
N ILE A 361 -4.48 -7.67 -19.43
CA ILE A 361 -5.35 -6.62 -18.91
C ILE A 361 -6.15 -5.97 -20.05
N GLU A 362 -5.52 -5.62 -21.16
CA GLU A 362 -6.21 -5.04 -22.32
C GLU A 362 -7.30 -5.97 -22.85
N ALA A 363 -7.02 -7.28 -22.91
CA ALA A 363 -8.02 -8.27 -23.34
C ALA A 363 -9.16 -8.40 -22.33
N ALA A 364 -8.87 -8.42 -21.02
CA ALA A 364 -9.87 -8.50 -19.96
C ALA A 364 -10.81 -7.28 -19.96
N LYS A 365 -10.28 -6.08 -20.20
CA LYS A 365 -11.05 -4.83 -20.30
C LYS A 365 -12.07 -4.83 -21.44
N GLN A 366 -11.85 -5.62 -22.51
CA GLN A 366 -12.80 -5.74 -23.63
C GLN A 366 -13.99 -6.64 -23.31
N ILE A 367 -13.96 -7.44 -22.24
CA ILE A 367 -15.07 -8.30 -21.86
C ILE A 367 -16.06 -7.47 -21.03
N THR A 368 -17.21 -7.14 -21.63
CA THR A 368 -18.19 -6.23 -21.02
C THR A 368 -19.57 -6.86 -20.77
N ASP A 369 -19.85 -8.00 -21.36
CA ASP A 369 -21.16 -8.67 -21.38
C ASP A 369 -21.18 -10.01 -20.63
N ASP A 370 -20.02 -10.50 -20.20
CA ASP A 370 -19.86 -11.73 -19.43
C ASP A 370 -18.95 -11.47 -18.21
N ILE A 371 -19.56 -11.29 -17.04
CA ILE A 371 -18.84 -10.94 -15.82
C ILE A 371 -17.92 -12.07 -15.34
N ASP A 372 -18.32 -13.33 -15.53
CA ASP A 372 -17.55 -14.48 -15.09
C ASP A 372 -16.30 -14.68 -15.97
N ALA A 373 -16.46 -14.52 -17.28
CA ALA A 373 -15.34 -14.50 -18.21
C ALA A 373 -14.40 -13.31 -17.95
N ARG A 374 -14.95 -12.12 -17.65
CA ARG A 374 -14.19 -10.93 -17.28
C ARG A 374 -13.36 -11.17 -16.04
N TYR A 375 -13.97 -11.66 -14.97
CA TYR A 375 -13.27 -11.89 -13.70
C TYR A 375 -12.18 -12.96 -13.85
N LYS A 376 -12.46 -14.02 -14.58
CA LYS A 376 -11.43 -15.01 -14.91
C LYS A 376 -10.25 -14.40 -15.66
N ALA A 377 -10.49 -13.56 -16.65
CA ALA A 377 -9.43 -12.93 -17.44
C ALA A 377 -8.57 -11.98 -16.61
N PHE A 378 -9.17 -11.17 -15.72
CA PHE A 378 -8.42 -10.35 -14.77
C PHE A 378 -7.63 -11.19 -13.77
N ALA A 379 -8.21 -12.29 -13.28
CA ALA A 379 -7.52 -13.22 -12.38
C ALA A 379 -6.31 -13.90 -13.05
N ASP A 380 -6.44 -14.28 -14.32
CA ASP A 380 -5.33 -14.80 -15.11
C ASP A 380 -4.21 -13.74 -15.28
N ALA A 381 -4.58 -12.48 -15.52
CA ALA A 381 -3.62 -11.37 -15.62
C ALA A 381 -2.92 -11.06 -14.29
N GLU A 382 -3.66 -11.01 -13.18
CA GLU A 382 -3.08 -10.80 -11.85
C GLU A 382 -2.11 -11.94 -11.48
N ALA A 383 -2.45 -13.19 -11.82
CA ALA A 383 -1.56 -14.33 -11.61
C ALA A 383 -0.25 -14.20 -12.42
N LEU A 384 -0.28 -13.66 -13.65
CA LEU A 384 0.94 -13.38 -14.43
C LEU A 384 1.82 -12.34 -13.74
N LEU A 385 1.23 -11.27 -13.19
CA LEU A 385 1.95 -10.23 -12.47
C LEU A 385 2.71 -10.82 -11.27
N ILE A 386 2.05 -11.67 -10.50
CA ILE A 386 2.60 -12.27 -9.27
C ILE A 386 3.62 -13.39 -9.59
N THR A 387 3.28 -14.32 -10.47
CA THR A 387 4.14 -15.48 -10.74
C THR A 387 5.44 -15.12 -11.46
N ASN A 388 5.46 -13.99 -12.17
CA ASN A 388 6.68 -13.40 -12.74
C ASN A 388 7.44 -12.51 -11.73
N ALA A 389 7.00 -12.45 -10.48
CA ALA A 389 7.57 -11.63 -9.43
C ALA A 389 7.74 -10.16 -9.85
N LEU A 390 6.76 -9.61 -10.58
CA LEU A 390 6.71 -8.18 -10.91
C LEU A 390 6.17 -7.38 -9.71
N VAL A 391 5.39 -8.03 -8.86
CA VAL A 391 4.91 -7.58 -7.55
C VAL A 391 4.91 -8.77 -6.59
N ILE A 392 5.08 -8.51 -5.30
CA ILE A 392 5.04 -9.55 -4.27
C ILE A 392 3.88 -9.25 -3.32
N PRO A 393 2.80 -10.04 -3.32
CA PRO A 393 1.70 -9.88 -2.37
C PRO A 393 2.19 -10.02 -0.93
N ARG A 394 1.65 -9.22 -0.01
CA ARG A 394 1.92 -9.33 1.42
C ARG A 394 0.69 -9.72 2.21
N GLY A 395 -0.38 -8.94 2.08
CA GLY A 395 -1.56 -9.18 2.88
C GLY A 395 -2.52 -8.01 2.88
N MET A 396 -3.64 -8.17 3.60
CA MET A 396 -4.57 -7.08 3.85
C MET A 396 -3.96 -6.04 4.80
N SER A 397 -4.49 -4.84 4.76
CA SER A 397 -4.19 -3.83 5.76
C SER A 397 -4.47 -4.37 7.16
N VAL A 398 -3.51 -4.21 8.04
CA VAL A 398 -3.68 -4.47 9.47
C VAL A 398 -3.98 -3.13 10.13
N PRO A 399 -5.24 -2.87 10.55
CA PRO A 399 -5.55 -1.65 11.27
C PRO A 399 -4.73 -1.58 12.57
N ALA A 400 -4.25 -0.39 12.92
CA ALA A 400 -3.57 -0.19 14.20
C ALA A 400 -4.53 -0.47 15.37
N TYR A 401 -3.99 -0.87 16.51
CA TYR A 401 -4.77 -0.85 17.74
C TYR A 401 -5.12 0.59 18.09
N LEU A 402 -6.35 0.79 18.54
CA LEU A 402 -6.86 2.11 18.86
C LEU A 402 -7.08 2.21 20.37
N ALA A 403 -6.50 3.23 21.00
CA ALA A 403 -6.94 3.68 22.30
C ALA A 403 -7.96 4.80 22.10
N THR A 404 -9.14 4.67 22.70
CA THR A 404 -10.20 5.65 22.55
C THR A 404 -10.98 5.84 23.86
N ARG A 405 -11.44 7.06 24.09
CA ARG A 405 -12.41 7.43 25.14
C ARG A 405 -13.83 7.53 24.61
N LEU A 406 -13.98 7.38 23.29
CA LEU A 406 -15.27 7.44 22.59
C LEU A 406 -15.92 6.06 22.57
N ASN A 407 -17.23 6.03 22.32
CA ASN A 407 -17.91 4.77 22.06
C ASN A 407 -17.45 4.24 20.71
N TYR A 408 -16.71 3.14 20.74
CA TYR A 408 -16.12 2.52 19.55
C TYR A 408 -17.16 2.14 18.48
N TRP A 409 -18.39 1.84 18.88
CA TRP A 409 -19.43 1.33 17.99
C TRP A 409 -20.29 2.41 17.32
N GLU A 410 -20.12 3.66 17.68
CA GLU A 410 -20.86 4.78 17.09
C GLU A 410 -20.11 5.41 15.91
N GLY A 411 -20.64 5.25 14.72
CA GLY A 411 -20.18 5.96 13.52
C GLY A 411 -18.98 5.41 12.78
N GLN A 412 -18.38 4.32 13.23
CA GLN A 412 -17.14 3.79 12.66
C GLN A 412 -17.29 2.99 11.38
N TYR A 413 -18.49 2.51 11.11
CA TYR A 413 -18.76 1.64 9.97
C TYR A 413 -19.28 2.38 8.75
N ALA A 414 -19.35 3.70 8.83
CA ALA A 414 -19.53 4.50 7.62
C ALA A 414 -18.24 4.33 6.79
N SER A 415 -18.34 3.61 5.69
CA SER A 415 -17.26 3.56 4.68
C SER A 415 -17.03 4.99 4.21
N THR A 416 -15.83 5.47 4.41
CA THR A 416 -15.38 6.71 3.76
C THR A 416 -15.17 6.45 2.30
#